data_853e2436e3b030a6b49422ec978b521d
#
_entry.id   853e2436e3b030a6b49422ec978b521d
#
_cell.length_a   1.000
_cell.length_b   1.000
_cell.length_c   1.000
_cell.angle_alpha   90.00
_cell.angle_beta   90.00
_cell.angle_gamma   90.00
#
_symmetry.space_group_name_H-M   'P 1'
#
loop_
_entity.id
_entity.type
_entity.pdbx_description
1 polymer ?
#
loop_
_entity_poly.entity_id
_entity_poly.type
_entity_poly.pdbx_seq_one_letter_code
_entity_poly.pdbx_strand_id
1 'polypeptide(L)'
;MTTPPIFKAGHSTESKHTMFASAVSRNTSAAAGGAYRMVGLETGVSAASPHQLVTMLFDGFRDSVAQARGAIRAKRVEDKCRAIGRAVRIVNEGLKASLNLEAGGALAADLHSLYDYILLRLTHANVHNDDAALDSDKVVHDPPRIMRLPGL
;
A
#
# COMPACT_ATOMS: atom_id res chain seq x y z
N MET A 1 73.57 14.45 -44.74
CA MET A 1 73.36 13.13 -45.30
C MET A 1 72.66 12.36 -44.20
N THR A 2 71.47 11.96 -44.16
CA THR A 2 70.57 11.45 -45.15
C THR A 2 69.19 11.41 -44.51
N THR A 3 68.22 11.89 -45.19
CA THR A 3 66.83 11.82 -45.25
C THR A 3 66.10 10.77 -44.35
N PRO A 4 64.91 11.12 -43.88
CA PRO A 4 63.93 10.17 -43.34
C PRO A 4 63.04 9.56 -44.42
N PRO A 5 62.28 8.55 -44.13
CA PRO A 5 60.96 8.51 -44.71
C PRO A 5 59.81 8.09 -43.70
N ILE A 6 58.81 8.87 -43.75
CA ILE A 6 57.44 8.57 -44.26
C ILE A 6 56.64 7.57 -43.40
N PHE A 7 55.86 8.19 -42.69
CA PHE A 7 54.45 8.02 -42.37
C PHE A 7 53.69 7.09 -43.32
N LYS A 8 53.03 6.10 -42.76
CA LYS A 8 51.85 5.53 -43.40
C LYS A 8 50.73 5.31 -42.33
N ALA A 9 49.76 6.14 -42.50
CA ALA A 9 48.46 6.01 -41.83
C ALA A 9 47.82 4.67 -42.17
N GLY A 10 47.29 4.03 -41.16
CA GLY A 10 46.41 2.90 -41.29
C GLY A 10 45.23 3.16 -40.43
N HIS A 11 44.15 3.58 -41.03
CA HIS A 11 42.81 3.60 -40.49
C HIS A 11 42.45 2.19 -40.01
N SER A 12 41.94 2.14 -38.82
CA SER A 12 40.93 1.14 -38.47
C SER A 12 40.09 1.72 -37.37
N THR A 13 39.11 2.50 -37.77
CA THR A 13 37.86 2.66 -37.11
C THR A 13 37.17 1.34 -37.16
N GLU A 14 37.09 0.63 -36.06
CA GLU A 14 36.03 -0.36 -35.89
C GLU A 14 35.70 -0.60 -34.43
N SER A 15 34.47 -0.29 -34.18
CA SER A 15 33.56 -1.06 -33.37
C SER A 15 33.66 -0.91 -31.86
N LYS A 16 33.17 0.24 -31.37
CA LYS A 16 32.64 0.37 -30.00
C LYS A 16 31.10 0.51 -30.02
N HIS A 17 30.45 -0.40 -30.70
CA HIS A 17 28.98 -0.41 -30.70
C HIS A 17 28.44 -1.83 -30.63
N THR A 18 28.68 -2.56 -29.55
CA THR A 18 27.90 -3.80 -29.31
C THR A 18 27.93 -4.24 -27.87
N MET A 19 27.88 -3.34 -26.87
CA MET A 19 27.74 -3.78 -25.48
C MET A 19 26.55 -3.18 -24.73
N PHE A 20 25.62 -2.52 -25.41
CA PHE A 20 24.44 -1.97 -24.78
C PHE A 20 23.13 -2.67 -25.15
N ALA A 21 23.16 -3.74 -25.94
CA ALA A 21 21.95 -4.40 -26.43
C ALA A 21 21.49 -5.60 -25.60
N SER A 22 22.21 -6.00 -24.55
CA SER A 22 21.85 -7.22 -23.78
C SER A 22 21.29 -6.98 -22.37
N ALA A 23 21.16 -5.74 -21.94
CA ALA A 23 20.67 -5.44 -20.58
C ALA A 23 19.19 -5.03 -20.50
N VAL A 24 18.50 -4.87 -21.62
CA VAL A 24 17.11 -4.35 -21.63
C VAL A 24 16.06 -5.45 -21.69
N SER A 25 16.44 -6.71 -21.93
CA SER A 25 15.45 -7.77 -22.22
C SER A 25 15.01 -8.61 -21.02
N ARG A 26 15.37 -8.28 -19.78
CA ARG A 26 14.97 -9.08 -18.62
C ARG A 26 14.04 -8.38 -17.63
N ASN A 27 13.63 -7.14 -17.90
CA ASN A 27 12.80 -6.41 -16.93
C ASN A 27 11.42 -5.98 -17.46
N THR A 28 11.02 -6.39 -18.65
CA THR A 28 9.74 -5.99 -19.24
C THR A 28 8.57 -6.89 -18.84
N SER A 29 8.83 -8.10 -18.38
CA SER A 29 7.75 -9.01 -17.96
C SER A 29 7.19 -8.70 -16.55
N ALA A 30 8.01 -8.17 -15.65
CA ALA A 30 7.56 -7.78 -14.32
C ALA A 30 6.79 -6.45 -14.34
N ALA A 31 7.21 -5.50 -15.18
CA ALA A 31 6.51 -4.21 -15.32
C ALA A 31 5.15 -4.35 -16.03
N ALA A 32 5.06 -5.22 -17.03
CA ALA A 32 3.80 -5.50 -17.72
C ALA A 32 2.77 -6.14 -16.79
N GLY A 33 3.17 -7.10 -15.95
CA GLY A 33 2.30 -7.72 -14.96
C GLY A 33 1.76 -6.74 -13.91
N GLY A 34 2.55 -5.73 -13.54
CA GLY A 34 2.14 -4.66 -12.63
C GLY A 34 1.13 -3.70 -13.27
N ALA A 35 1.35 -3.32 -14.52
CA ALA A 35 0.44 -2.46 -15.28
C ALA A 35 -0.91 -3.13 -15.54
N TYR A 36 -0.93 -4.42 -15.89
CA TYR A 36 -2.18 -5.17 -16.07
C TYR A 36 -2.95 -5.37 -14.75
N ARG A 37 -2.26 -5.51 -13.61
CA ARG A 37 -2.92 -5.54 -12.30
C ARG A 37 -3.53 -4.19 -11.94
N MET A 38 -2.84 -3.09 -12.25
CA MET A 38 -3.33 -1.74 -11.98
C MET A 38 -4.56 -1.40 -12.85
N VAL A 39 -4.52 -1.72 -14.13
CA VAL A 39 -5.66 -1.55 -15.06
C VAL A 39 -6.84 -2.44 -14.65
N GLY A 40 -6.59 -3.68 -14.21
CA GLY A 40 -7.64 -4.58 -13.70
C GLY A 40 -8.30 -4.07 -12.41
N LEU A 41 -7.53 -3.42 -11.53
CA LEU A 41 -8.05 -2.78 -10.32
C LEU A 41 -8.86 -1.51 -10.66
N GLU A 42 -8.38 -0.67 -11.58
CA GLU A 42 -9.09 0.55 -11.98
C GLU A 42 -10.41 0.23 -12.70
N THR A 43 -10.42 -0.76 -13.60
CA THR A 43 -11.67 -1.17 -14.29
C THR A 43 -12.62 -1.90 -13.34
N GLY A 44 -12.12 -2.67 -12.38
CA GLY A 44 -12.92 -3.31 -11.34
C GLY A 44 -13.59 -2.31 -10.40
N VAL A 45 -12.86 -1.24 -10.01
CA VAL A 45 -13.39 -0.17 -9.15
C VAL A 45 -14.44 0.68 -9.87
N SER A 46 -14.21 1.03 -11.14
CA SER A 46 -15.16 1.86 -11.90
C SER A 46 -16.48 1.17 -12.23
N ALA A 47 -16.51 -0.16 -12.25
CA ALA A 47 -17.71 -0.97 -12.49
C ALA A 47 -18.34 -1.54 -11.21
N ALA A 48 -17.71 -1.34 -10.04
CA ALA A 48 -18.17 -1.93 -8.79
C ALA A 48 -19.39 -1.19 -8.24
N SER A 49 -20.34 -1.95 -7.70
CA SER A 49 -21.45 -1.37 -6.93
C SER A 49 -20.92 -0.72 -5.62
N PRO A 50 -21.68 0.21 -5.00
CA PRO A 50 -21.29 0.79 -3.71
C PRO A 50 -20.96 -0.25 -2.63
N HIS A 51 -21.72 -1.32 -2.57
CA HIS A 51 -21.47 -2.43 -1.65
C HIS A 51 -20.15 -3.14 -1.94
N GLN A 52 -19.86 -3.42 -3.22
CA GLN A 52 -18.59 -4.02 -3.64
C GLN A 52 -17.40 -3.11 -3.31
N LEU A 53 -17.53 -1.79 -3.47
CA LEU A 53 -16.48 -0.83 -3.11
C LEU A 53 -16.17 -0.90 -1.61
N VAL A 54 -17.19 -0.94 -0.76
CA VAL A 54 -17.01 -1.09 0.69
C VAL A 54 -16.32 -2.42 1.03
N THR A 55 -16.74 -3.52 0.40
CA THR A 55 -16.09 -4.83 0.59
C THR A 55 -14.61 -4.79 0.21
N MET A 56 -14.27 -4.19 -0.94
CA MET A 56 -12.88 -4.04 -1.39
C MET A 56 -12.05 -3.19 -0.43
N LEU A 57 -12.65 -2.14 0.18
CA LEU A 57 -11.98 -1.33 1.20
C LEU A 57 -11.70 -2.14 2.47
N PHE A 58 -12.64 -2.96 2.92
CA PHE A 58 -12.43 -3.83 4.08
C PHE A 58 -11.37 -4.91 3.79
N ASP A 59 -11.38 -5.51 2.62
CA ASP A 59 -10.35 -6.50 2.23
C ASP A 59 -8.97 -5.84 2.18
N GLY A 60 -8.84 -4.68 1.55
CA GLY A 60 -7.60 -3.91 1.51
C GLY A 60 -7.12 -3.47 2.89
N PHE A 61 -8.03 -3.13 3.80
CA PHE A 61 -7.74 -2.84 5.20
C PHE A 61 -7.17 -4.06 5.92
N ARG A 62 -7.86 -5.22 5.84
CA ARG A 62 -7.41 -6.47 6.46
C ARG A 62 -6.03 -6.90 5.97
N ASP A 63 -5.80 -6.82 4.67
CA ASP A 63 -4.49 -7.11 4.07
C ASP A 63 -3.40 -6.18 4.60
N SER A 64 -3.70 -4.89 4.72
CA SER A 64 -2.76 -3.90 5.24
C SER A 64 -2.42 -4.16 6.71
N VAL A 65 -3.41 -4.52 7.53
CA VAL A 65 -3.21 -4.90 8.93
C VAL A 65 -2.37 -6.17 9.05
N ALA A 66 -2.65 -7.21 8.23
CA ALA A 66 -1.88 -8.44 8.21
C ALA A 66 -0.41 -8.20 7.83
N GLN A 67 -0.16 -7.36 6.83
CA GLN A 67 1.18 -6.94 6.42
C GLN A 67 1.90 -6.18 7.54
N ALA A 68 1.21 -5.25 8.21
CA ALA A 68 1.76 -4.49 9.33
C ALA A 68 2.18 -5.41 10.49
N ARG A 69 1.33 -6.36 10.87
CA ARG A 69 1.65 -7.37 11.91
C ARG A 69 2.88 -8.21 11.53
N GLY A 70 2.93 -8.69 10.30
CA GLY A 70 4.09 -9.42 9.78
C GLY A 70 5.38 -8.59 9.82
N ALA A 71 5.30 -7.31 9.44
CA ALA A 71 6.43 -6.40 9.45
C ALA A 71 6.91 -6.06 10.88
N ILE A 72 6.00 -5.88 11.85
CA ILE A 72 6.33 -5.68 13.27
C ILE A 72 7.11 -6.88 13.80
N ARG A 73 6.61 -8.10 13.59
CA ARG A 73 7.25 -9.34 14.04
C ARG A 73 8.62 -9.55 13.40
N ALA A 74 8.75 -9.17 12.13
CA ALA A 74 10.01 -9.25 11.38
C ALA A 74 10.94 -8.05 11.62
N LYS A 75 10.55 -7.08 12.47
CA LYS A 75 11.28 -5.83 12.76
C LYS A 75 11.60 -4.99 11.52
N ARG A 76 10.75 -5.05 10.49
CA ARG A 76 10.89 -4.29 9.24
C ARG A 76 10.11 -2.98 9.35
N VAL A 77 10.80 -1.93 9.81
CA VAL A 77 10.17 -0.64 10.15
C VAL A 77 9.52 0.04 8.94
N GLU A 78 10.19 0.06 7.80
CA GLU A 78 9.64 0.70 6.59
C GLU A 78 8.38 0.02 6.09
N ASP A 79 8.38 -1.31 6.04
CA ASP A 79 7.20 -2.08 5.61
C ASP A 79 6.04 -1.89 6.58
N LYS A 80 6.32 -1.85 7.89
CA LYS A 80 5.34 -1.53 8.93
C LYS A 80 4.70 -0.16 8.68
N CYS A 81 5.51 0.89 8.53
CA CYS A 81 5.02 2.25 8.32
C CYS A 81 4.19 2.35 7.03
N ARG A 82 4.62 1.70 5.96
CA ARG A 82 3.90 1.66 4.68
C ARG A 82 2.54 0.97 4.83
N ALA A 83 2.52 -0.19 5.47
CA ALA A 83 1.30 -0.97 5.67
C ALA A 83 0.29 -0.26 6.58
N ILE A 84 0.75 0.28 7.72
CA ILE A 84 -0.11 1.07 8.62
C ILE A 84 -0.61 2.34 7.93
N GLY A 85 0.24 3.06 7.20
CA GLY A 85 -0.16 4.24 6.45
C GLY A 85 -1.24 3.95 5.40
N ARG A 86 -1.17 2.78 4.74
CA ARG A 86 -2.22 2.32 3.83
C ARG A 86 -3.53 2.03 4.59
N ALA A 87 -3.47 1.32 5.71
CA ALA A 87 -4.65 1.03 6.53
C ALA A 87 -5.33 2.32 7.01
N VAL A 88 -4.56 3.31 7.49
CA VAL A 88 -5.07 4.62 7.93
C VAL A 88 -5.81 5.33 6.79
N ARG A 89 -5.24 5.38 5.59
CA ARG A 89 -5.90 6.01 4.44
C ARG A 89 -7.20 5.31 4.06
N ILE A 90 -7.22 3.99 4.02
CA ILE A 90 -8.44 3.23 3.72
C ILE A 90 -9.54 3.57 4.72
N VAL A 91 -9.24 3.61 6.02
CA VAL A 91 -10.24 3.92 7.04
C VAL A 91 -10.67 5.37 6.98
N ASN A 92 -9.74 6.32 6.93
CA ASN A 92 -10.05 7.74 7.01
C ASN A 92 -10.67 8.29 5.71
N GLU A 93 -10.08 7.98 4.57
CA GLU A 93 -10.46 8.54 3.28
C GLU A 93 -11.50 7.65 2.55
N GLY A 94 -11.47 6.35 2.76
CA GLY A 94 -12.39 5.41 2.13
C GLY A 94 -13.66 5.20 2.95
N LEU A 95 -13.54 4.71 4.17
CA LEU A 95 -14.68 4.29 4.98
C LEU A 95 -15.32 5.46 5.73
N LYS A 96 -14.53 6.22 6.51
CA LYS A 96 -15.04 7.30 7.35
C LYS A 96 -15.58 8.47 6.53
N ALA A 97 -14.86 8.91 5.49
CA ALA A 97 -15.27 10.01 4.64
C ALA A 97 -16.55 9.70 3.81
N SER A 98 -16.86 8.42 3.59
CA SER A 98 -18.07 8.00 2.88
C SER A 98 -19.32 7.93 3.76
N LEU A 99 -19.20 8.11 5.08
CA LEU A 99 -20.35 8.09 5.98
C LEU A 99 -21.24 9.32 5.80
N ASN A 100 -22.52 9.07 5.59
CA ASN A 100 -23.54 10.13 5.65
C ASN A 100 -24.16 10.13 7.06
N LEU A 101 -23.72 11.06 7.90
CA LEU A 101 -24.16 11.14 9.29
C LEU A 101 -25.63 11.56 9.42
N GLU A 102 -26.14 12.37 8.47
CA GLU A 102 -27.53 12.83 8.49
C GLU A 102 -28.49 11.68 8.12
N ALA A 103 -28.23 11.02 6.98
CA ALA A 103 -29.10 9.93 6.52
C ALA A 103 -28.93 8.63 7.33
N GLY A 104 -27.72 8.36 7.84
CA GLY A 104 -27.39 7.14 8.56
C GLY A 104 -27.70 7.20 10.07
N GLY A 105 -28.02 8.37 10.62
CA GLY A 105 -28.42 8.56 12.01
C GLY A 105 -27.46 7.92 13.02
N ALA A 106 -28.03 7.22 13.99
CA ALA A 106 -27.27 6.58 15.09
C ALA A 106 -26.23 5.57 14.56
N LEU A 107 -26.57 4.76 13.56
CA LEU A 107 -25.64 3.77 12.99
C LEU A 107 -24.41 4.44 12.38
N ALA A 108 -24.58 5.51 11.65
CA ALA A 108 -23.46 6.23 11.06
C ALA A 108 -22.58 6.91 12.13
N ALA A 109 -23.16 7.40 13.21
CA ALA A 109 -22.43 7.96 14.36
C ALA A 109 -21.59 6.87 15.07
N ASP A 110 -22.16 5.69 15.25
CA ASP A 110 -21.47 4.55 15.86
C ASP A 110 -20.30 4.09 14.98
N LEU A 111 -20.52 3.96 13.68
CA LEU A 111 -19.46 3.63 12.72
C LEU A 111 -18.36 4.69 12.69
N HIS A 112 -18.71 5.96 12.74
CA HIS A 112 -17.74 7.03 12.82
C HIS A 112 -16.84 6.89 14.04
N SER A 113 -17.44 6.65 15.22
CA SER A 113 -16.73 6.42 16.48
C SER A 113 -15.84 5.19 16.43
N LEU A 114 -16.33 4.11 15.80
CA LEU A 114 -15.53 2.89 15.58
C LEU A 114 -14.31 3.16 14.68
N TYR A 115 -14.47 3.91 13.61
CA TYR A 115 -13.36 4.25 12.74
C TYR A 115 -12.32 5.14 13.43
N ASP A 116 -12.74 6.07 14.27
CA ASP A 116 -11.81 6.86 15.10
C ASP A 116 -11.02 5.98 16.07
N TYR A 117 -11.68 5.01 16.68
CA TYR A 117 -11.00 4.04 17.53
C TYR A 117 -9.99 3.19 16.75
N ILE A 118 -10.34 2.70 15.56
CA ILE A 118 -9.43 1.95 14.70
C ILE A 118 -8.20 2.80 14.34
N LEU A 119 -8.38 4.07 13.98
CA LEU A 119 -7.28 5.00 13.68
C LEU A 119 -6.35 5.19 14.88
N LEU A 120 -6.92 5.32 16.08
CA LEU A 120 -6.14 5.39 17.32
C LEU A 120 -5.30 4.13 17.56
N ARG A 121 -5.90 2.94 17.34
CA ARG A 121 -5.20 1.64 17.49
C ARG A 121 -4.07 1.48 16.48
N LEU A 122 -4.28 1.86 15.22
CA LEU A 122 -3.25 1.85 14.18
C LEU A 122 -2.08 2.76 14.54
N THR A 123 -2.38 3.96 15.04
CA THR A 123 -1.36 4.93 15.49
C THR A 123 -0.57 4.37 16.68
N HIS A 124 -1.26 3.81 17.67
CA HIS A 124 -0.62 3.17 18.82
C HIS A 124 0.32 2.03 18.39
N ALA A 125 -0.15 1.14 17.54
CA ALA A 125 0.65 0.04 17.00
C ALA A 125 1.89 0.52 16.26
N ASN A 126 1.78 1.61 15.52
CA ASN A 126 2.90 2.19 14.78
C ASN A 126 3.98 2.74 15.72
N VAL A 127 3.57 3.46 16.77
CA VAL A 127 4.49 4.11 17.71
C VAL A 127 5.18 3.09 18.62
N HIS A 128 4.43 2.11 19.12
CA HIS A 128 4.91 1.16 20.13
C HIS A 128 5.39 -0.18 19.55
N ASN A 129 5.30 -0.38 18.23
CA ASN A 129 5.56 -1.65 17.55
C ASN A 129 4.74 -2.82 18.15
N ASP A 130 3.51 -2.50 18.56
CA ASP A 130 2.62 -3.43 19.23
C ASP A 130 1.69 -4.12 18.21
N ASP A 131 2.00 -5.39 17.89
CA ASP A 131 1.16 -6.18 16.97
C ASP A 131 -0.15 -6.64 17.62
N ALA A 132 -0.21 -6.71 18.96
CA ALA A 132 -1.45 -7.01 19.68
C ALA A 132 -2.46 -5.86 19.60
N ALA A 133 -1.99 -4.62 19.40
CA ALA A 133 -2.87 -3.50 19.12
C ALA A 133 -3.62 -3.61 17.79
N LEU A 134 -3.10 -4.44 16.86
CA LEU A 134 -3.69 -4.72 15.54
C LEU A 134 -4.53 -6.00 15.54
N ASP A 135 -4.75 -6.61 16.70
CA ASP A 135 -5.54 -7.82 16.80
C ASP A 135 -7.04 -7.49 16.74
N SER A 136 -7.72 -7.97 15.70
CA SER A 136 -9.15 -7.72 15.47
C SER A 136 -10.01 -8.28 16.61
N ASP A 137 -9.59 -9.36 17.26
CA ASP A 137 -10.34 -9.96 18.35
C ASP A 137 -10.37 -9.03 19.58
N LYS A 138 -9.30 -8.28 19.83
CA LYS A 138 -9.26 -7.30 20.91
C LYS A 138 -10.05 -6.03 20.60
N VAL A 139 -10.15 -5.66 19.34
CA VAL A 139 -10.97 -4.51 18.91
C VAL A 139 -12.45 -4.79 19.16
N VAL A 140 -12.88 -6.05 18.99
CA VAL A 140 -14.27 -6.47 19.17
C VAL A 140 -14.59 -6.75 20.64
N HIS A 141 -13.65 -7.34 21.42
CA HIS A 141 -13.89 -7.76 22.81
C HIS A 141 -13.63 -6.68 23.86
N ASP A 142 -12.84 -5.65 23.54
CA ASP A 142 -12.60 -4.52 24.44
C ASP A 142 -12.87 -3.19 23.71
N PRO A 143 -14.14 -2.92 23.34
CA PRO A 143 -14.51 -1.64 22.75
C PRO A 143 -14.23 -0.53 23.78
N PRO A 144 -13.79 0.64 23.36
CA PRO A 144 -13.57 1.75 24.27
C PRO A 144 -14.84 2.01 25.07
N ARG A 145 -14.69 2.42 26.32
CA ARG A 145 -15.80 2.69 27.25
C ARG A 145 -16.88 3.61 26.70
N ILE A 146 -16.51 4.44 25.71
CA ILE A 146 -17.44 5.32 24.97
C ILE A 146 -18.43 4.57 24.08
N MET A 147 -18.14 3.31 23.69
CA MET A 147 -19.07 2.46 22.93
C MET A 147 -19.94 1.56 23.83
N ARG A 148 -19.77 1.64 25.14
CA ARG A 148 -20.66 0.96 26.06
C ARG A 148 -21.94 1.78 26.16
N LEU A 149 -22.91 1.47 25.28
CA LEU A 149 -24.23 2.08 25.29
C LEU A 149 -24.81 1.98 26.70
N PRO A 150 -25.28 3.07 27.32
CA PRO A 150 -26.00 3.00 28.56
C PRO A 150 -27.37 2.39 28.27
N GLY A 151 -27.56 1.12 28.58
CA GLY A 151 -28.89 0.50 28.57
C GLY A 151 -29.08 -0.78 27.76
N LEU A 152 -28.10 -1.68 27.68
CA LEU A 152 -28.36 -3.10 27.38
C LEU A 152 -27.86 -3.97 28.52
#